data_3817a751948698d400c4609b9f769fa8
#
_entry.id   3817a751948698d400c4609b9f769fa8
#
_cell.length_a   1.000
_cell.length_b   1.000
_cell.length_c   1.000
_cell.angle_alpha   90.00
_cell.angle_beta   90.00
_cell.angle_gamma   90.00
#
_symmetry.space_group_name_H-M   'P 1'
#
loop_
_entity.id
_entity.type
_entity.pdbx_description
1 polymer ?
#
loop_
_entity_poly.entity_id
_entity_poly.type
_entity_poly.pdbx_seq_one_letter_code
_entity_poly.pdbx_strand_id
1 'polypeptide(L)'
;MFRLAVKYQGIPLMPMKSRRVSKFLKLKLGKIRYDRKLNIHYLQLLSKPVDFKTQDITLGLDPGSSFDGISIVSEDTHHLNIELIQRPKKGKTAIKSFKVRQAMNRRIRRSRLRHRKIRFDNRTKNKTSPTIKANIDFRKWLIAKLLKIYPITKIVIEDVRFN
;
A
#
# COMPACT_ATOMS: atom_id res chain seq x y z
N MET A 1 11.91 -7.69 -18.37
CA MET A 1 12.89 -8.58 -17.71
C MET A 1 12.69 -8.49 -16.20
N PHE A 2 12.39 -9.62 -15.53
CA PHE A 2 12.05 -9.64 -14.10
C PHE A 2 13.28 -9.28 -13.23
N ARG A 3 13.07 -8.37 -12.24
CA ARG A 3 14.08 -8.02 -11.23
C ARG A 3 13.54 -8.34 -9.83
N LEU A 4 14.38 -8.94 -9.00
CA LEU A 4 14.02 -9.30 -7.64
C LEU A 4 14.46 -8.19 -6.68
N ALA A 5 13.59 -7.83 -5.74
CA ALA A 5 13.93 -6.91 -4.64
C ALA A 5 15.06 -7.52 -3.79
N VAL A 6 15.93 -6.67 -3.24
CA VAL A 6 17.10 -7.07 -2.47
C VAL A 6 17.14 -6.33 -1.14
N LYS A 7 17.53 -7.02 -0.07
CA LYS A 7 17.68 -6.44 1.27
C LYS A 7 18.96 -6.94 1.93
N TYR A 8 19.55 -6.06 2.74
CA TYR A 8 20.63 -6.41 3.65
C TYR A 8 20.32 -5.87 5.05
N GLN A 9 20.23 -6.74 6.07
CA GLN A 9 19.92 -6.39 7.46
C GLN A 9 18.70 -5.45 7.62
N GLY A 10 17.67 -5.65 6.79
CA GLY A 10 16.47 -4.81 6.81
C GLY A 10 16.50 -3.59 5.88
N ILE A 11 17.69 -3.19 5.42
CA ILE A 11 17.86 -2.05 4.49
C ILE A 11 17.53 -2.52 3.07
N PRO A 12 16.61 -1.86 2.35
CA PRO A 12 16.32 -2.16 0.96
C PRO A 12 17.47 -1.69 0.07
N LEU A 13 17.80 -2.51 -0.94
CA LEU A 13 18.84 -2.25 -1.91
C LEU A 13 18.26 -2.28 -3.33
N MET A 14 19.08 -1.88 -4.31
CA MET A 14 18.69 -1.88 -5.71
C MET A 14 18.25 -3.28 -6.18
N PRO A 15 17.09 -3.42 -6.85
CA PRO A 15 16.59 -4.70 -7.37
C PRO A 15 17.55 -5.31 -8.38
N MET A 16 17.77 -6.61 -8.30
CA MET A 16 18.72 -7.35 -9.14
C MET A 16 18.02 -8.18 -10.21
N LYS A 17 18.66 -8.29 -11.39
CA LYS A 17 18.25 -9.22 -12.45
C LYS A 17 18.36 -10.67 -11.95
N SER A 18 17.44 -11.55 -12.37
CA SER A 18 17.37 -12.96 -11.95
C SER A 18 18.70 -13.71 -12.14
N ARG A 19 19.42 -13.46 -13.23
CA ARG A 19 20.75 -14.06 -13.46
C ARG A 19 21.75 -13.72 -12.36
N ARG A 20 21.75 -12.48 -11.87
CA ARG A 20 22.62 -12.05 -10.78
C ARG A 20 22.21 -12.67 -9.45
N VAL A 21 20.89 -12.74 -9.19
CA VAL A 21 20.33 -13.42 -8.02
C VAL A 21 20.77 -14.88 -7.97
N SER A 22 20.68 -15.62 -9.08
CA SER A 22 21.13 -17.02 -9.18
C SER A 22 22.60 -17.18 -8.83
N LYS A 23 23.45 -16.23 -9.24
CA LYS A 23 24.88 -16.23 -8.87
C LYS A 23 25.09 -16.07 -7.37
N PHE A 24 24.35 -15.15 -6.72
CA PHE A 24 24.42 -14.95 -5.26
C PHE A 24 23.93 -16.17 -4.48
N LEU A 25 22.92 -16.87 -4.98
CA LEU A 25 22.42 -18.10 -4.38
C LEU A 25 23.43 -19.24 -4.49
N LYS A 26 24.04 -19.43 -5.66
CA LYS A 26 25.09 -20.45 -5.87
C LYS A 26 26.31 -20.24 -4.97
N LEU A 27 26.70 -18.98 -4.77
CA LEU A 27 27.80 -18.60 -3.87
C LEU A 27 27.41 -18.57 -2.38
N LYS A 28 26.17 -18.95 -2.03
CA LYS A 28 25.64 -18.90 -0.66
C LYS A 28 25.72 -17.51 0.01
N LEU A 29 25.79 -16.44 -0.79
CA LEU A 29 25.87 -15.05 -0.33
C LEU A 29 24.51 -14.42 -0.05
N GLY A 30 23.42 -15.13 -0.33
CA GLY A 30 22.05 -14.67 -0.11
C GLY A 30 21.05 -15.81 0.01
N LYS A 31 19.87 -15.48 0.54
CA LYS A 31 18.73 -16.41 0.66
C LYS A 31 17.48 -15.74 0.13
N ILE A 32 16.62 -16.48 -0.58
CA ILE A 32 15.31 -16.00 -0.98
C ILE A 32 14.40 -16.03 0.23
N ARG A 33 13.70 -14.91 0.46
CA ARG A 33 12.66 -14.75 1.48
C ARG A 33 11.35 -14.36 0.81
N TYR A 34 10.27 -14.64 1.49
CA TYR A 34 8.91 -14.36 1.03
C TYR A 34 8.16 -13.50 2.04
N ASP A 35 7.67 -12.35 1.60
CA ASP A 35 6.76 -11.53 2.40
C ASP A 35 5.32 -11.96 2.15
N ARG A 36 4.72 -12.65 3.11
CA ARG A 36 3.33 -13.17 3.03
C ARG A 36 2.28 -12.07 2.88
N LYS A 37 2.55 -10.85 3.37
CA LYS A 37 1.59 -9.75 3.37
C LYS A 37 1.48 -9.09 2.02
N LEU A 38 2.59 -9.03 1.29
CA LEU A 38 2.67 -8.43 -0.04
C LEU A 38 2.66 -9.47 -1.16
N ASN A 39 2.80 -10.76 -0.83
CA ASN A 39 2.97 -11.84 -1.80
C ASN A 39 4.20 -11.62 -2.72
N ILE A 40 5.30 -11.14 -2.14
CA ILE A 40 6.51 -10.77 -2.88
C ILE A 40 7.70 -11.58 -2.37
N HIS A 41 8.47 -12.15 -3.30
CA HIS A 41 9.78 -12.72 -3.00
C HIS A 41 10.86 -11.64 -3.07
N TYR A 42 11.85 -11.74 -2.18
CA TYR A 42 13.02 -10.86 -2.18
C TYR A 42 14.28 -11.62 -1.81
N LEU A 43 15.43 -11.16 -2.28
CA LEU A 43 16.74 -11.68 -1.91
C LEU A 43 17.23 -11.00 -0.63
N GLN A 44 17.47 -11.77 0.41
CA GLN A 44 18.18 -11.30 1.60
C GLN A 44 19.66 -11.61 1.45
N LEU A 45 20.51 -10.58 1.42
CA LEU A 45 21.96 -10.76 1.42
C LEU A 45 22.44 -11.15 2.82
N LEU A 46 23.40 -12.06 2.86
CA LEU A 46 24.07 -12.50 4.08
C LEU A 46 25.41 -11.77 4.30
N SER A 47 26.08 -11.41 3.22
CA SER A 47 27.32 -10.62 3.23
C SER A 47 27.02 -9.13 3.07
N LYS A 48 27.86 -8.29 3.67
CA LYS A 48 27.80 -6.83 3.51
C LYS A 48 28.00 -6.46 2.03
N PRO A 49 27.11 -5.67 1.43
CA PRO A 49 27.32 -5.16 0.07
C PRO A 49 28.52 -4.20 0.05
N VAL A 50 29.22 -4.15 -1.08
CA VAL A 50 30.36 -3.26 -1.29
C VAL A 50 29.88 -1.79 -1.32
N ASP A 51 28.70 -1.56 -1.88
CA ASP A 51 28.12 -0.21 -1.99
C ASP A 51 26.64 -0.24 -1.62
N PHE A 52 26.20 0.81 -0.94
CA PHE A 52 24.78 1.06 -0.60
C PHE A 52 24.13 2.10 -1.53
N LYS A 53 24.87 2.59 -2.53
CA LYS A 53 24.30 3.54 -3.50
C LYS A 53 23.18 2.90 -4.29
N THR A 54 22.06 3.57 -4.35
CA THR A 54 20.88 3.18 -5.12
C THR A 54 20.58 4.26 -6.14
N GLN A 55 20.08 3.86 -7.31
CA GLN A 55 19.48 4.80 -8.26
C GLN A 55 18.16 5.31 -7.67
N ASP A 56 17.70 6.44 -8.18
CA ASP A 56 16.39 6.94 -7.81
C ASP A 56 15.28 5.98 -8.25
N ILE A 57 14.45 5.62 -7.30
CA ILE A 57 13.29 4.77 -7.53
C ILE A 57 12.04 5.55 -7.21
N THR A 58 11.15 5.63 -8.20
CA THR A 58 9.86 6.29 -8.08
C THR A 58 8.76 5.25 -7.88
N LEU A 59 7.90 5.46 -6.89
CA LEU A 59 6.66 4.75 -6.72
C LEU A 59 5.54 5.60 -7.31
N GLY A 60 4.87 5.09 -8.35
CA GLY A 60 3.64 5.65 -8.90
C GLY A 60 2.43 5.01 -8.25
N LEU A 61 1.44 5.81 -7.84
CA LEU A 61 0.16 5.38 -7.32
C LEU A 61 -0.96 6.01 -8.13
N ASP A 62 -1.78 5.17 -8.73
CA ASP A 62 -3.05 5.51 -9.38
C ASP A 62 -4.21 5.07 -8.47
N PRO A 63 -4.85 6.01 -7.76
CA PRO A 63 -5.91 5.70 -6.80
C PRO A 63 -7.26 5.59 -7.49
N GLY A 64 -7.67 4.40 -7.88
CA GLY A 64 -9.00 4.15 -8.46
C GLY A 64 -10.12 3.99 -7.43
N SER A 65 -11.37 3.92 -7.92
CA SER A 65 -12.55 3.64 -7.09
C SER A 65 -12.68 2.15 -6.77
N SER A 66 -12.43 1.27 -7.72
CA SER A 66 -12.52 -0.20 -7.63
C SER A 66 -11.16 -0.87 -7.59
N PHE A 67 -10.21 -0.32 -8.31
CA PHE A 67 -8.83 -0.79 -8.44
C PHE A 67 -7.87 0.32 -8.03
N ASP A 68 -6.73 -0.04 -7.51
CA ASP A 68 -5.61 0.88 -7.31
C ASP A 68 -4.43 0.31 -8.10
N GLY A 69 -3.79 1.12 -8.93
CA GLY A 69 -2.58 0.80 -9.66
C GLY A 69 -1.35 1.26 -8.88
N ILE A 70 -0.32 0.41 -8.76
CA ILE A 70 0.96 0.79 -8.17
C ILE A 70 2.07 0.30 -9.08
N SER A 71 2.99 1.20 -9.40
CA SER A 71 4.19 0.90 -10.16
C SER A 71 5.44 1.33 -9.40
N ILE A 72 6.51 0.56 -9.51
CA ILE A 72 7.84 0.91 -8.99
C ILE A 72 8.80 0.92 -10.16
N VAL A 73 9.37 2.08 -10.42
CA VAL A 73 10.17 2.36 -11.63
C VAL A 73 11.48 3.05 -11.25
N SER A 74 12.58 2.69 -11.86
CA SER A 74 13.79 3.51 -11.94
C SER A 74 13.87 4.16 -13.32
N GLU A 75 14.85 5.03 -13.58
CA GLU A 75 14.98 5.77 -14.85
C GLU A 75 14.76 4.91 -16.10
N ASP A 76 15.33 3.69 -16.14
CA ASP A 76 15.29 2.83 -17.33
C ASP A 76 14.44 1.57 -17.17
N THR A 77 13.88 1.28 -15.98
CA THR A 77 13.27 -0.04 -15.78
C THR A 77 12.11 -0.06 -14.81
N HIS A 78 11.12 -0.85 -15.18
CA HIS A 78 10.04 -1.25 -14.28
C HIS A 78 10.49 -2.41 -13.38
N HIS A 79 10.29 -2.27 -12.09
CA HIS A 79 10.64 -3.27 -11.09
C HIS A 79 9.45 -4.07 -10.61
N LEU A 80 8.29 -3.41 -10.46
CA LEU A 80 7.08 -4.02 -9.94
C LEU A 80 5.86 -3.26 -10.43
N ASN A 81 4.84 -4.00 -10.86
CA ASN A 81 3.50 -3.49 -11.09
C ASN A 81 2.52 -4.29 -10.25
N ILE A 82 1.68 -3.62 -9.50
CA ILE A 82 0.65 -4.22 -8.64
C ILE A 82 -0.69 -3.61 -9.04
N GLU A 83 -1.65 -4.46 -9.33
CA GLU A 83 -3.05 -4.10 -9.41
C GLU A 83 -3.78 -4.63 -8.17
N LEU A 84 -4.39 -3.74 -7.43
CA LEU A 84 -5.18 -4.06 -6.26
C LEU A 84 -6.66 -4.18 -6.63
N ILE A 85 -7.10 -5.41 -6.89
CA ILE A 85 -8.48 -5.71 -7.32
C ILE A 85 -9.45 -5.72 -6.14
N GLN A 86 -8.99 -6.10 -4.95
CA GLN A 86 -9.83 -6.21 -3.77
C GLN A 86 -9.20 -5.57 -2.55
N ARG A 87 -10.00 -4.76 -1.87
CA ARG A 87 -9.64 -4.21 -0.58
C ARG A 87 -9.80 -5.26 0.53
N PRO A 88 -9.07 -5.15 1.64
CA PRO A 88 -9.13 -6.12 2.73
C PRO A 88 -10.56 -6.35 3.20
N LYS A 89 -11.00 -7.61 3.25
CA LYS A 89 -12.35 -8.00 3.72
C LYS A 89 -12.67 -7.42 5.09
N LYS A 90 -11.69 -7.36 5.99
CA LYS A 90 -11.83 -6.81 7.34
C LYS A 90 -12.27 -5.33 7.33
N GLY A 91 -11.69 -4.51 6.45
CA GLY A 91 -12.09 -3.11 6.30
C GLY A 91 -13.51 -2.97 5.75
N LYS A 92 -13.86 -3.76 4.74
CA LYS A 92 -15.24 -3.78 4.16
C LYS A 92 -16.28 -4.19 5.19
N THR A 93 -16.02 -5.23 5.99
CA THR A 93 -16.93 -5.72 7.03
C THR A 93 -17.11 -4.69 8.14
N ALA A 94 -16.02 -4.08 8.62
CA ALA A 94 -16.08 -3.02 9.63
C ALA A 94 -16.88 -1.81 9.15
N ILE A 95 -16.71 -1.39 7.90
CA ILE A 95 -17.47 -0.29 7.29
C ILE A 95 -18.96 -0.66 7.16
N LYS A 96 -19.27 -1.90 6.73
CA LYS A 96 -20.67 -2.37 6.62
C LYS A 96 -21.34 -2.37 7.98
N SER A 97 -20.74 -2.92 9.02
CA SER A 97 -21.30 -2.94 10.39
C SER A 97 -21.46 -1.54 10.96
N PHE A 98 -20.53 -0.62 10.69
CA PHE A 98 -20.64 0.77 11.08
C PHE A 98 -21.83 1.47 10.39
N LYS A 99 -22.04 1.27 9.08
CA LYS A 99 -23.19 1.81 8.35
C LYS A 99 -24.52 1.29 8.89
N VAL A 100 -24.61 -0.02 9.18
CA VAL A 100 -25.81 -0.63 9.78
C VAL A 100 -26.09 -0.02 11.14
N ARG A 101 -25.06 0.12 12.01
CA ARG A 101 -25.22 0.73 13.33
C ARG A 101 -25.68 2.20 13.24
N GLN A 102 -25.13 2.96 12.29
CA GLN A 102 -25.58 4.34 12.06
C GLN A 102 -27.04 4.43 11.59
N ALA A 103 -27.45 3.51 10.70
CA ALA A 103 -28.83 3.44 10.21
C ALA A 103 -29.80 3.12 11.38
N MET A 104 -29.44 2.14 12.20
CA MET A 104 -30.20 1.75 13.39
C MET A 104 -30.32 2.91 14.38
N ASN A 105 -29.23 3.62 14.69
CA ASN A 105 -29.24 4.79 15.56
C ASN A 105 -30.09 5.95 15.01
N ARG A 106 -30.14 6.13 13.68
CA ARG A 106 -31.04 7.11 13.04
C ARG A 106 -32.52 6.71 13.19
N ARG A 107 -32.80 5.41 13.03
CA ARG A 107 -34.16 4.87 13.20
C ARG A 107 -34.69 5.07 14.62
N ILE A 108 -33.88 4.74 15.62
CA ILE A 108 -34.21 4.95 17.04
C ILE A 108 -34.45 6.45 17.35
N ARG A 109 -33.65 7.35 16.77
CA ARG A 109 -33.78 8.80 16.98
C ARG A 109 -35.05 9.40 16.32
N ARG A 110 -35.58 8.76 15.28
CA ARG A 110 -36.79 9.19 14.56
C ARG A 110 -38.06 8.49 15.07
N SER A 111 -37.98 7.66 16.12
CA SER A 111 -39.17 7.05 16.71
C SER A 111 -40.11 8.11 17.26
N ARG A 112 -41.42 7.87 17.20
CA ARG A 112 -42.49 8.82 17.58
C ARG A 112 -42.38 9.40 19.00
N LEU A 113 -41.66 8.71 19.88
CA LEU A 113 -41.48 9.11 21.29
C LEU A 113 -40.31 10.07 21.55
N ARG A 114 -39.55 10.47 20.57
CA ARG A 114 -38.35 11.31 20.73
C ARG A 114 -38.27 12.39 19.67
N HIS A 115 -38.93 13.52 19.90
CA HIS A 115 -38.67 14.76 19.17
C HIS A 115 -37.37 15.38 19.66
N ARG A 116 -36.27 15.19 18.92
CA ARG A 116 -35.00 15.89 19.18
C ARG A 116 -34.78 16.94 18.11
N LYS A 117 -34.30 18.12 18.51
CA LYS A 117 -33.80 19.13 17.56
C LYS A 117 -32.79 18.48 16.58
N ILE A 118 -32.91 18.85 15.33
CA ILE A 118 -32.00 18.44 14.30
C ILE A 118 -30.62 19.01 14.66
N ARG A 119 -29.65 18.14 14.95
CA ARG A 119 -28.27 18.53 15.32
C ARG A 119 -27.42 18.59 14.07
N PHE A 120 -27.51 19.70 13.34
CA PHE A 120 -26.60 19.92 12.18
C PHE A 120 -25.19 20.39 12.63
N ASP A 121 -25.12 21.07 13.79
CA ASP A 121 -23.91 21.71 14.31
C ASP A 121 -22.82 20.71 14.77
N ASN A 122 -23.18 19.44 15.01
CA ASN A 122 -22.24 18.37 15.36
C ASN A 122 -21.53 17.75 14.13
N ARG A 123 -21.75 18.27 12.95
CA ARG A 123 -20.98 17.86 11.75
C ARG A 123 -19.70 18.67 11.70
N THR A 124 -18.60 18.08 12.12
CA THR A 124 -17.27 18.64 11.84
C THR A 124 -17.16 18.89 10.33
N LYS A 125 -16.99 20.16 9.95
CA LYS A 125 -16.58 20.53 8.59
C LYS A 125 -15.37 19.67 8.25
N ASN A 126 -15.31 19.07 7.08
CA ASN A 126 -14.20 18.21 6.61
C ASN A 126 -14.11 16.78 7.18
N LYS A 127 -15.17 16.20 7.69
CA LYS A 127 -15.15 14.79 8.10
C LYS A 127 -15.13 13.86 6.90
N THR A 128 -13.99 13.24 6.65
CA THR A 128 -13.83 12.20 5.62
C THR A 128 -14.74 11.01 5.91
N SER A 129 -15.37 10.45 4.89
CA SER A 129 -16.21 9.26 5.07
C SER A 129 -15.38 8.07 5.56
N PRO A 130 -15.95 7.17 6.39
CA PRO A 130 -15.21 6.00 6.89
C PRO A 130 -14.63 5.13 5.78
N THR A 131 -15.30 5.06 4.63
CA THR A 131 -14.83 4.29 3.47
C THR A 131 -13.57 4.92 2.88
N ILE A 132 -13.58 6.23 2.66
CA ILE A 132 -12.44 6.97 2.13
C ILE A 132 -11.26 6.86 3.10
N LYS A 133 -11.51 7.06 4.40
CA LYS A 133 -10.48 6.92 5.43
C LYS A 133 -9.83 5.52 5.40
N ALA A 134 -10.64 4.46 5.37
CA ALA A 134 -10.12 3.08 5.31
C ALA A 134 -9.30 2.82 4.05
N ASN A 135 -9.67 3.43 2.92
CA ASN A 135 -8.90 3.32 1.67
C ASN A 135 -7.55 4.03 1.77
N ILE A 136 -7.54 5.25 2.32
CA ILE A 136 -6.31 6.01 2.55
C ILE A 136 -5.39 5.27 3.51
N ASP A 137 -5.92 4.76 4.63
CA ASP A 137 -5.14 4.02 5.62
C ASP A 137 -4.53 2.75 5.03
N PHE A 138 -5.27 2.07 4.15
CA PHE A 138 -4.77 0.88 3.45
C PHE A 138 -3.66 1.23 2.45
N ARG A 139 -3.82 2.29 1.65
CA ARG A 139 -2.77 2.77 0.73
C ARG A 139 -1.51 3.17 1.49
N LYS A 140 -1.64 3.91 2.60
CA LYS A 140 -0.51 4.27 3.49
C LYS A 140 0.19 3.03 4.03
N TRP A 141 -0.56 2.03 4.49
CA TRP A 141 -0.01 0.77 4.97
C TRP A 141 0.78 0.05 3.86
N LEU A 142 0.25 -0.01 2.65
CA LEU A 142 0.88 -0.67 1.52
C LEU A 142 2.18 0.04 1.11
N ILE A 143 2.15 1.37 0.98
CA ILE A 143 3.34 2.19 0.70
C ILE A 143 4.41 1.96 1.79
N ALA A 144 4.03 2.00 3.06
CA ALA A 144 4.97 1.75 4.17
C ALA A 144 5.58 0.35 4.13
N LYS A 145 4.90 -0.64 3.57
CA LYS A 145 5.44 -1.98 3.33
C LYS A 145 6.39 -2.03 2.15
N LEU A 146 6.05 -1.36 1.04
CA LEU A 146 6.90 -1.30 -0.14
C LEU A 146 8.20 -0.55 0.12
N LEU A 147 8.18 0.53 0.91
CA LEU A 147 9.37 1.25 1.39
C LEU A 147 10.35 0.35 2.17
N LYS A 148 9.86 -0.71 2.81
CA LYS A 148 10.71 -1.69 3.50
C LYS A 148 11.35 -2.72 2.56
N ILE A 149 10.91 -2.80 1.31
CA ILE A 149 11.37 -3.79 0.33
C ILE A 149 12.17 -3.14 -0.80
N TYR A 150 11.78 -1.94 -1.21
CA TYR A 150 12.41 -1.18 -2.29
C TYR A 150 12.97 0.13 -1.75
N PRO A 151 14.15 0.59 -2.22
CA PRO A 151 14.74 1.87 -1.83
C PRO A 151 14.06 3.02 -2.60
N ILE A 152 12.80 3.29 -2.27
CA ILE A 152 11.98 4.31 -2.92
C ILE A 152 12.42 5.69 -2.44
N THR A 153 12.79 6.56 -3.37
CA THR A 153 13.22 7.96 -3.11
C THR A 153 12.11 8.95 -3.38
N LYS A 154 11.18 8.62 -4.31
CA LYS A 154 10.10 9.53 -4.73
C LYS A 154 8.77 8.79 -4.78
N ILE A 155 7.70 9.47 -4.37
CA ILE A 155 6.33 8.98 -4.50
C ILE A 155 5.56 9.97 -5.37
N VAL A 156 4.92 9.46 -6.41
CA VAL A 156 4.06 10.22 -7.34
C VAL A 156 2.66 9.64 -7.24
N ILE A 157 1.67 10.51 -7.06
CA ILE A 157 0.26 10.14 -6.99
C ILE A 157 -0.46 10.83 -8.14
N GLU A 158 -1.24 10.07 -8.89
CA GLU A 158 -2.09 10.62 -9.93
C GLU A 158 -3.22 11.45 -9.29
N ASP A 159 -3.36 12.70 -9.73
CA ASP A 159 -4.43 13.62 -9.31
C ASP A 159 -5.41 13.79 -10.48
N VAL A 160 -6.48 13.00 -10.46
CA VAL A 160 -7.54 13.09 -11.45
C VAL A 160 -8.52 14.18 -11.03
N ARG A 161 -8.48 15.31 -11.75
CA ARG A 161 -9.46 16.39 -11.58
C ARG A 161 -10.62 16.14 -12.51
N PHE A 162 -11.79 15.95 -11.97
CA PHE A 162 -13.04 15.95 -12.72
C PHE A 162 -13.51 17.40 -12.85
N ASN A 163 -13.63 17.87 -14.08
CA ASN A 163 -14.28 19.15 -14.39
C ASN A 163 -15.80 18.98 -14.36
#